data_bce17d7bc14f41566dce868bd04f96c8
#
_entry.id   bce17d7bc14f41566dce868bd04f96c8
#
_cell.length_a   1.000
_cell.length_b   1.000
_cell.length_c   1.000
_cell.angle_alpha   90.00
_cell.angle_beta   90.00
_cell.angle_gamma   90.00
#
_symmetry.space_group_name_H-M   'P 1'
#
loop_
_entity.id
_entity.type
_entity.pdbx_description
1 polymer ?
#
loop_
_entity_poly.entity_id
_entity_poly.type
_entity_poly.pdbx_seq_one_letter_code
_entity_poly.pdbx_strand_id
1 'polypeptide(L)'
;MEWLIETHVHADHLSASPYIQKQLGGKIGISEKISDIQDIFGKTFNAGTEFQKDGSQFDKLFKNNDEYQIGKVNCKVIHTPGHTPACTAHLIGNSIFVGDTLFMPDLGSARADFPGGDARQLYRSIQKILSYPDTTKIFICHDYPPSTRDVKCSTTVGEQKKENIHINTSVSEDEFVKIREDRDKTLNMPKLIIPSIQVNMRAGNLPPPEDNGSVYIKVPINNIKKLV
;
A
#
# COMPACT_ATOMS: atom_id res chain seq x y z
N MET A 1 9.67 12.64 16.65
CA MET A 1 8.85 11.98 15.61
C MET A 1 7.39 12.17 15.97
N GLU A 2 6.54 12.56 15.02
CA GLU A 2 5.09 12.68 15.27
C GLU A 2 4.33 11.47 14.71
N TRP A 3 4.65 11.11 13.47
CA TRP A 3 3.93 10.08 12.72
C TRP A 3 4.88 9.07 12.07
N LEU A 4 4.44 7.84 12.03
CA LEU A 4 4.93 6.71 11.24
C LEU A 4 3.72 6.23 10.45
N ILE A 5 3.68 6.49 9.14
CA ILE A 5 2.48 6.26 8.34
C ILE A 5 2.71 5.10 7.38
N GLU A 6 1.87 4.09 7.52
CA GLU A 6 1.76 2.99 6.57
C GLU A 6 0.72 3.34 5.50
N THR A 7 1.13 3.41 4.26
CA THR A 7 0.20 3.65 3.15
C THR A 7 -0.72 2.46 2.89
N HIS A 8 -0.25 1.25 3.19
CA HIS A 8 -0.96 -0.02 3.09
C HIS A 8 -0.21 -1.12 3.84
N VAL A 9 -0.75 -2.35 3.85
CA VAL A 9 -0.04 -3.53 4.35
C VAL A 9 0.86 -4.06 3.23
N HIS A 10 2.17 -3.83 3.36
CA HIS A 10 3.18 -4.22 2.38
C HIS A 10 3.34 -5.73 2.30
N ALA A 11 3.43 -6.28 1.08
CA ALA A 11 3.63 -7.69 0.82
C ALA A 11 5.09 -8.07 0.51
N ASP A 12 5.94 -7.09 0.24
CA ASP A 12 7.30 -7.22 -0.27
C ASP A 12 8.40 -6.99 0.78
N HIS A 13 8.07 -6.36 1.90
CA HIS A 13 8.98 -6.13 3.03
C HIS A 13 8.25 -6.07 4.38
N LEU A 14 8.99 -6.22 5.48
CA LEU A 14 8.49 -6.00 6.83
C LEU A 14 8.59 -4.51 7.18
N SER A 15 7.56 -3.98 7.86
CA SER A 15 7.59 -2.62 8.37
C SER A 15 8.59 -2.46 9.50
N ALA A 16 9.35 -1.37 9.49
CA ALA A 16 10.23 -0.95 10.57
C ALA A 16 9.54 -0.01 11.57
N SER A 17 8.25 0.28 11.40
CA SER A 17 7.53 1.26 12.22
C SER A 17 7.63 1.02 13.72
N PRO A 18 7.45 -0.20 14.27
CA PRO A 18 7.58 -0.41 15.71
C PRO A 18 9.02 -0.24 16.22
N TYR A 19 10.02 -0.58 15.40
CA TYR A 19 11.41 -0.33 15.75
C TYR A 19 11.69 1.18 15.83
N ILE A 20 11.25 1.95 14.83
CA ILE A 20 11.44 3.41 14.79
C ILE A 20 10.65 4.06 15.94
N GLN A 21 9.41 3.64 16.18
CA GLN A 21 8.58 4.11 17.29
C GLN A 21 9.27 3.92 18.65
N LYS A 22 9.88 2.76 18.86
CA LYS A 22 10.64 2.47 20.09
C LYS A 22 11.82 3.40 20.28
N GLN A 23 12.49 3.82 19.20
CA GLN A 23 13.68 4.67 19.27
C GLN A 23 13.35 6.18 19.34
N LEU A 24 12.33 6.62 18.62
CA LEU A 24 12.08 8.03 18.37
C LEU A 24 10.68 8.49 18.78
N GLY A 25 9.84 7.59 19.31
CA GLY A 25 8.44 7.85 19.59
C GLY A 25 7.61 8.02 18.31
N GLY A 26 6.45 8.66 18.43
CA GLY A 26 5.49 8.88 17.36
C GLY A 26 4.34 7.88 17.39
N LYS A 27 3.36 8.09 16.50
CA LYS A 27 2.17 7.25 16.35
C LYS A 27 2.21 6.50 15.02
N ILE A 28 1.93 5.20 15.06
CA ILE A 28 1.79 4.40 13.84
C ILE A 28 0.36 4.54 13.33
N GLY A 29 0.21 5.06 12.13
CA GLY A 29 -1.09 5.27 11.47
C GLY A 29 -1.23 4.49 10.18
N ILE A 30 -2.44 3.98 9.92
CA ILE A 30 -2.83 3.30 8.69
C ILE A 30 -4.28 3.64 8.34
N SER A 31 -4.76 3.25 7.16
CA SER A 31 -6.19 3.33 6.81
C SER A 31 -7.09 2.57 7.78
N GLU A 32 -8.29 3.09 8.08
CA GLU A 32 -9.34 2.35 8.81
C GLU A 32 -9.73 1.03 8.11
N LYS A 33 -9.48 0.93 6.79
CA LYS A 33 -9.72 -0.28 5.99
C LYS A 33 -8.71 -1.40 6.24
N ILE A 34 -7.80 -1.22 7.18
CA ILE A 34 -6.93 -2.30 7.68
C ILE A 34 -7.75 -3.50 8.17
N SER A 35 -8.94 -3.27 8.72
CA SER A 35 -9.85 -4.33 9.16
C SER A 35 -10.22 -5.30 8.04
N ASP A 36 -10.38 -4.82 6.81
CA ASP A 36 -10.67 -5.65 5.64
C ASP A 36 -9.47 -6.58 5.32
N ILE A 37 -8.27 -6.05 5.41
CA ILE A 37 -7.01 -6.82 5.24
C ILE A 37 -6.85 -7.84 6.36
N GLN A 38 -7.09 -7.44 7.60
CA GLN A 38 -7.01 -8.33 8.77
C GLN A 38 -8.05 -9.45 8.70
N ASP A 39 -9.24 -9.19 8.16
CA ASP A 39 -10.26 -10.25 7.97
C ASP A 39 -9.84 -11.25 6.89
N ILE A 40 -9.37 -10.77 5.74
CA ILE A 40 -8.91 -11.61 4.62
C ILE A 40 -7.73 -12.48 5.06
N PHE A 41 -6.65 -11.85 5.50
CA PHE A 41 -5.39 -12.55 5.78
C PHE A 41 -5.37 -13.21 7.17
N GLY A 42 -6.14 -12.70 8.12
CA GLY A 42 -6.35 -13.35 9.41
C GLY A 42 -6.97 -14.75 9.25
N LYS A 43 -7.90 -14.91 8.30
CA LYS A 43 -8.46 -16.24 7.91
C LYS A 43 -7.43 -17.07 7.17
N THR A 44 -6.75 -16.50 6.20
CA THR A 44 -5.77 -17.20 5.35
C THR A 44 -4.62 -17.79 6.16
N PHE A 45 -4.08 -17.02 7.10
CA PHE A 45 -2.95 -17.42 7.95
C PHE A 45 -3.36 -18.03 9.28
N ASN A 46 -4.65 -18.23 9.52
CA ASN A 46 -5.15 -18.75 10.80
C ASN A 46 -4.55 -17.96 11.98
N ALA A 47 -4.79 -16.65 12.00
CA ALA A 47 -4.17 -15.73 12.95
C ALA A 47 -4.59 -15.92 14.40
N GLY A 48 -5.56 -16.82 14.65
CA GLY A 48 -6.12 -17.12 15.97
C GLY A 48 -7.34 -16.27 16.30
N THR A 49 -8.09 -16.71 17.31
CA THR A 49 -9.30 -16.04 17.80
C THR A 49 -8.98 -14.78 18.59
N GLU A 50 -7.80 -14.71 19.20
CA GLU A 50 -7.31 -13.55 19.96
C GLU A 50 -6.87 -12.38 19.07
N PHE A 51 -6.67 -12.61 17.78
CA PHE A 51 -6.28 -11.56 16.85
C PHE A 51 -7.47 -10.66 16.52
N GLN A 52 -7.47 -9.45 17.11
CA GLN A 52 -8.50 -8.45 16.84
C GLN A 52 -8.34 -7.90 15.40
N LYS A 53 -9.44 -7.93 14.64
CA LYS A 53 -9.49 -7.50 13.23
C LYS A 53 -10.14 -6.13 13.08
N ASP A 54 -9.80 -5.23 13.98
CA ASP A 54 -10.39 -3.91 14.12
C ASP A 54 -9.38 -2.77 13.99
N GLY A 55 -8.11 -3.12 13.65
CA GLY A 55 -7.02 -2.16 13.54
C GLY A 55 -6.44 -1.69 14.87
N SER A 56 -6.84 -2.25 16.01
CA SER A 56 -6.38 -1.83 17.35
C SER A 56 -4.86 -1.97 17.58
N GLN A 57 -4.15 -2.63 16.67
CA GLN A 57 -2.69 -2.72 16.66
C GLN A 57 -2.00 -1.41 16.25
N PHE A 58 -2.74 -0.48 15.67
CA PHE A 58 -2.26 0.82 15.18
C PHE A 58 -2.75 1.95 16.11
N ASP A 59 -1.95 2.99 16.28
CA ASP A 59 -2.30 4.14 17.14
C ASP A 59 -3.36 5.05 16.49
N LYS A 60 -3.44 5.05 15.15
CA LYS A 60 -4.39 5.88 14.41
C LYS A 60 -4.92 5.14 13.17
N LEU A 61 -6.23 5.10 13.06
CA LEU A 61 -6.93 4.67 11.85
C LEU A 61 -7.41 5.91 11.09
N PHE A 62 -6.86 6.12 9.89
CA PHE A 62 -7.22 7.24 9.03
C PHE A 62 -8.42 6.90 8.16
N LYS A 63 -9.38 7.84 8.12
CA LYS A 63 -10.51 7.82 7.19
C LYS A 63 -10.17 8.61 5.93
N ASN A 64 -10.91 8.35 4.86
CA ASN A 64 -10.81 9.17 3.67
C ASN A 64 -11.15 10.64 3.99
N ASN A 65 -10.32 11.56 3.52
CA ASN A 65 -10.36 12.99 3.79
C ASN A 65 -10.02 13.41 5.23
N ASP A 66 -9.58 12.51 6.10
CA ASP A 66 -9.02 12.93 7.38
C ASP A 66 -7.88 13.93 7.15
N GLU A 67 -7.80 14.92 8.03
CA GLU A 67 -6.72 15.90 8.05
C GLU A 67 -5.87 15.69 9.30
N TYR A 68 -4.58 15.90 9.17
CA TYR A 68 -3.61 15.87 10.27
C TYR A 68 -2.48 16.85 9.98
N GLN A 69 -1.58 17.04 10.93
CA GLN A 69 -0.47 17.99 10.79
C GLN A 69 0.88 17.31 11.00
N ILE A 70 1.87 17.80 10.28
CA ILE A 70 3.30 17.56 10.54
C ILE A 70 3.91 18.91 10.83
N GLY A 71 4.15 19.22 12.10
CA GLY A 71 4.50 20.55 12.52
C GLY A 71 3.39 21.56 12.14
N LYS A 72 3.69 22.48 11.22
CA LYS A 72 2.75 23.49 10.70
C LYS A 72 2.16 23.15 9.33
N VAL A 73 2.52 22.01 8.76
CA VAL A 73 2.06 21.58 7.43
C VAL A 73 0.79 20.77 7.57
N ASN A 74 -0.27 21.23 6.91
CA ASN A 74 -1.52 20.45 6.82
C ASN A 74 -1.36 19.29 5.84
N CYS A 75 -1.84 18.13 6.26
CA CYS A 75 -1.82 16.91 5.51
C CYS A 75 -3.24 16.37 5.36
N LYS A 76 -3.53 15.75 4.22
CA LYS A 76 -4.83 15.15 3.93
C LYS A 76 -4.67 13.72 3.45
N VAL A 77 -5.53 12.85 3.96
CA VAL A 77 -5.61 11.44 3.56
C VAL A 77 -6.52 11.28 2.35
N ILE A 78 -6.04 10.58 1.35
CA ILE A 78 -6.78 10.22 0.14
C ILE A 78 -6.88 8.70 0.09
N HIS A 79 -8.08 8.15 0.16
CA HIS A 79 -8.28 6.71 0.02
C HIS A 79 -8.11 6.30 -1.44
N THR A 80 -7.18 5.39 -1.70
CA THR A 80 -6.76 4.95 -3.04
C THR A 80 -6.81 3.42 -3.17
N PRO A 81 -7.97 2.78 -2.95
CA PRO A 81 -8.10 1.33 -3.05
C PRO A 81 -7.83 0.85 -4.48
N GLY A 82 -7.43 -0.41 -4.60
CA GLY A 82 -7.23 -1.07 -5.89
C GLY A 82 -6.02 -1.99 -5.89
N HIS A 83 -4.84 -1.53 -5.48
CA HIS A 83 -3.72 -2.43 -5.15
C HIS A 83 -4.08 -3.30 -3.93
N THR A 84 -4.52 -2.67 -2.86
CA THR A 84 -5.23 -3.30 -1.73
C THR A 84 -6.46 -2.49 -1.36
N PRO A 85 -7.45 -3.05 -0.63
CA PRO A 85 -8.61 -2.29 -0.14
C PRO A 85 -8.23 -1.14 0.81
N ALA A 86 -7.09 -1.26 1.49
CA ALA A 86 -6.66 -0.34 2.55
C ALA A 86 -5.64 0.71 2.08
N CYS A 87 -5.33 0.80 0.79
CA CYS A 87 -4.38 1.77 0.29
C CYS A 87 -4.83 3.21 0.53
N THR A 88 -3.88 4.04 0.96
CA THR A 88 -4.02 5.49 1.09
C THR A 88 -2.86 6.21 0.44
N ALA A 89 -3.14 7.38 -0.10
CA ALA A 89 -2.14 8.39 -0.42
C ALA A 89 -2.27 9.55 0.55
N HIS A 90 -1.18 10.29 0.76
CA HIS A 90 -1.14 11.41 1.70
C HIS A 90 -0.68 12.68 0.97
N LEU A 91 -1.57 13.66 0.90
CA LEU A 91 -1.23 15.00 0.41
C LEU A 91 -0.57 15.77 1.55
N ILE A 92 0.64 16.21 1.35
CA ILE A 92 1.46 16.98 2.30
C ILE A 92 1.98 18.23 1.59
N GLY A 93 1.40 19.39 1.90
CA GLY A 93 1.67 20.61 1.15
C GLY A 93 1.30 20.47 -0.34
N ASN A 94 2.28 20.63 -1.25
CA ASN A 94 2.10 20.42 -2.70
C ASN A 94 2.65 19.08 -3.19
N SER A 95 2.65 18.07 -2.33
CA SER A 95 3.21 16.75 -2.65
C SER A 95 2.27 15.64 -2.23
N ILE A 96 2.14 14.59 -3.05
CA ILE A 96 1.35 13.40 -2.75
C ILE A 96 2.29 12.22 -2.62
N PHE A 97 2.22 11.52 -1.48
CA PHE A 97 2.89 10.24 -1.23
C PHE A 97 1.89 9.14 -1.54
N VAL A 98 2.10 8.44 -2.64
CA VAL A 98 1.03 7.62 -3.27
C VAL A 98 1.03 6.14 -2.85
N GLY A 99 1.99 5.71 -2.02
CA GLY A 99 2.16 4.28 -1.76
C GLY A 99 2.32 3.50 -3.06
N ASP A 100 1.78 2.29 -3.09
CA ASP A 100 1.75 1.42 -4.27
C ASP A 100 0.51 1.66 -5.14
N THR A 101 0.18 2.93 -5.40
CA THR A 101 -0.90 3.28 -6.34
C THR A 101 -0.33 3.58 -7.73
N LEU A 102 0.73 4.40 -7.77
CA LEU A 102 1.46 4.78 -8.98
C LEU A 102 2.96 4.58 -8.81
N PHE A 103 3.63 4.26 -9.88
CA PHE A 103 5.09 4.22 -9.99
C PHE A 103 5.61 5.31 -10.95
N MET A 104 6.88 5.27 -11.31
CA MET A 104 7.40 6.16 -12.35
C MET A 104 6.62 5.96 -13.65
N PRO A 105 6.49 7.00 -14.50
CA PRO A 105 5.70 6.92 -15.74
C PRO A 105 6.05 5.73 -16.63
N ASP A 106 7.33 5.36 -16.71
CA ASP A 106 7.82 4.22 -17.47
C ASP A 106 7.58 2.84 -16.83
N LEU A 107 7.09 2.82 -15.59
CA LEU A 107 6.69 1.60 -14.86
C LEU A 107 5.17 1.45 -14.73
N GLY A 108 4.44 2.56 -14.76
CA GLY A 108 2.98 2.56 -14.76
C GLY A 108 2.36 2.55 -13.37
N SER A 109 1.63 1.51 -13.03
CA SER A 109 0.87 1.34 -11.79
C SER A 109 1.21 0.04 -11.08
N ALA A 110 0.83 -0.07 -9.80
CA ALA A 110 0.93 -1.31 -9.05
C ALA A 110 0.03 -2.42 -9.62
N ARG A 111 0.28 -3.65 -9.20
CA ARG A 111 -0.59 -4.80 -9.41
C ARG A 111 -1.89 -4.67 -8.60
N ALA A 112 -2.95 -5.32 -9.06
CA ALA A 112 -4.27 -5.28 -8.44
C ALA A 112 -4.89 -6.68 -8.22
N ASP A 113 -4.08 -7.73 -8.26
CA ASP A 113 -4.50 -9.13 -8.15
C ASP A 113 -4.33 -9.73 -6.74
N PHE A 114 -3.93 -8.93 -5.76
CA PHE A 114 -3.95 -9.38 -4.35
C PHE A 114 -5.39 -9.59 -3.87
N PRO A 115 -5.61 -10.48 -2.87
CA PRO A 115 -6.93 -10.66 -2.27
C PRO A 115 -7.54 -9.34 -1.82
N GLY A 116 -8.69 -8.97 -2.42
CA GLY A 116 -9.34 -7.68 -2.22
C GLY A 116 -8.84 -6.56 -3.14
N GLY A 117 -7.84 -6.82 -4.00
CA GLY A 117 -7.42 -5.89 -5.06
C GLY A 117 -8.45 -5.82 -6.20
N ASP A 118 -8.45 -4.72 -6.95
CA ASP A 118 -9.39 -4.45 -8.04
C ASP A 118 -8.81 -3.41 -9.00
N ALA A 119 -8.56 -3.82 -10.24
CA ALA A 119 -7.96 -2.96 -11.25
C ALA A 119 -8.84 -1.74 -11.60
N ARG A 120 -10.17 -1.89 -11.57
CA ARG A 120 -11.10 -0.80 -11.83
C ARG A 120 -11.10 0.24 -10.72
N GLN A 121 -11.05 -0.21 -9.46
CA GLN A 121 -10.86 0.70 -8.33
C GLN A 121 -9.49 1.39 -8.37
N LEU A 122 -8.44 0.68 -8.78
CA LEU A 122 -7.11 1.26 -8.95
C LEU A 122 -7.13 2.39 -9.98
N TYR A 123 -7.76 2.18 -11.14
CA TYR A 123 -7.94 3.24 -12.14
C TYR A 123 -8.58 4.49 -11.54
N ARG A 124 -9.73 4.31 -10.86
CA ARG A 124 -10.46 5.43 -10.24
C ARG A 124 -9.66 6.14 -9.15
N SER A 125 -8.86 5.38 -8.40
CA SER A 125 -7.94 5.92 -7.39
C SER A 125 -6.84 6.75 -8.04
N ILE A 126 -6.26 6.29 -9.13
CA ILE A 126 -5.26 7.03 -9.89
C ILE A 126 -5.88 8.31 -10.47
N GLN A 127 -7.08 8.26 -11.03
CA GLN A 127 -7.76 9.45 -11.54
C GLN A 127 -7.99 10.52 -10.46
N LYS A 128 -8.24 10.13 -9.19
CA LYS A 128 -8.29 11.08 -8.07
C LYS A 128 -6.94 11.78 -7.87
N ILE A 129 -5.82 11.04 -7.94
CA ILE A 129 -4.48 11.62 -7.84
C ILE A 129 -4.21 12.54 -9.04
N LEU A 130 -4.56 12.12 -10.24
CA LEU A 130 -4.35 12.90 -11.45
C LEU A 130 -5.29 14.11 -11.57
N SER A 131 -6.31 14.25 -10.72
CA SER A 131 -7.15 15.46 -10.68
C SER A 131 -6.48 16.65 -10.00
N TYR A 132 -5.36 16.47 -9.33
CA TYR A 132 -4.56 17.55 -8.75
C TYR A 132 -3.84 18.36 -9.85
N PRO A 133 -3.38 19.59 -9.54
CA PRO A 133 -2.63 20.42 -10.48
C PRO A 133 -1.41 19.70 -11.06
N ASP A 134 -1.09 19.94 -12.31
CA ASP A 134 0.01 19.28 -13.02
C ASP A 134 1.38 19.45 -12.35
N THR A 135 1.57 20.55 -11.60
CA THR A 135 2.78 20.87 -10.83
C THR A 135 2.88 20.11 -9.50
N THR A 136 1.81 19.39 -9.09
CA THR A 136 1.83 18.62 -7.84
C THR A 136 2.86 17.51 -7.96
N LYS A 137 3.77 17.43 -7.00
CA LYS A 137 4.77 16.35 -6.92
C LYS A 137 4.12 15.06 -6.44
N ILE A 138 4.54 13.96 -7.03
CA ILE A 138 4.16 12.60 -6.63
C ILE A 138 5.41 11.89 -6.15
N PHE A 139 5.42 11.44 -4.90
CA PHE A 139 6.46 10.56 -4.35
C PHE A 139 5.99 9.12 -4.40
N ILE A 140 6.79 8.27 -5.03
CA ILE A 140 6.52 6.84 -5.23
C ILE A 140 7.25 6.00 -4.18
N CYS A 141 6.74 4.81 -3.88
CA CYS A 141 7.37 3.87 -2.95
C CYS A 141 8.49 3.04 -3.61
N HIS A 142 8.29 2.63 -4.85
CA HIS A 142 9.20 1.74 -5.58
C HIS A 142 9.58 2.30 -6.94
N ASP A 143 10.85 2.19 -7.28
CA ASP A 143 11.33 2.42 -8.63
C ASP A 143 12.23 1.25 -9.06
N TYR A 144 11.89 0.64 -10.19
CA TYR A 144 12.62 -0.45 -10.84
C TYR A 144 13.13 0.04 -12.20
N PRO A 145 14.14 0.95 -12.21
CA PRO A 145 14.53 1.66 -13.41
C PRO A 145 15.06 0.68 -14.47
N PRO A 146 14.79 0.93 -15.76
CA PRO A 146 15.50 0.28 -16.82
C PRO A 146 16.97 0.70 -16.78
N SER A 147 17.86 -0.07 -17.43
CA SER A 147 19.29 0.23 -17.49
C SER A 147 19.65 1.59 -18.14
N THR A 148 18.66 2.26 -18.72
CA THR A 148 18.81 3.54 -19.43
C THR A 148 18.65 4.77 -18.55
N ARG A 149 18.27 4.63 -17.29
CA ARG A 149 18.15 5.75 -16.34
C ARG A 149 18.45 5.36 -14.90
N ASP A 150 18.82 6.34 -14.12
CA ASP A 150 19.01 6.21 -12.68
C ASP A 150 17.69 6.09 -11.92
N VAL A 151 17.77 5.63 -10.67
CA VAL A 151 16.64 5.57 -9.71
C VAL A 151 16.06 6.97 -9.47
N LYS A 152 14.74 7.07 -9.49
CA LYS A 152 13.99 8.29 -9.14
C LYS A 152 13.00 7.98 -8.04
N CYS A 153 12.73 8.96 -7.17
CA CYS A 153 11.75 8.83 -6.09
C CYS A 153 10.50 9.69 -6.32
N SER A 154 10.51 10.55 -7.33
CA SER A 154 9.40 11.47 -7.57
C SER A 154 9.18 11.78 -9.04
N THR A 155 7.96 12.15 -9.35
CA THR A 155 7.47 12.63 -10.64
C THR A 155 6.45 13.76 -10.39
N THR A 156 5.70 14.17 -11.39
CA THR A 156 4.61 15.14 -11.25
C THR A 156 3.29 14.57 -11.82
N VAL A 157 2.17 15.17 -11.42
CA VAL A 157 0.86 14.84 -11.98
C VAL A 157 0.87 15.04 -13.50
N GLY A 158 1.49 16.13 -13.98
CA GLY A 158 1.59 16.41 -15.43
C GLY A 158 2.39 15.37 -16.20
N GLU A 159 3.53 14.91 -15.65
CA GLU A 159 4.32 13.82 -16.25
C GLU A 159 3.53 12.51 -16.28
N GLN A 160 2.83 12.17 -15.21
CA GLN A 160 1.99 10.98 -15.17
C GLN A 160 0.89 11.01 -16.23
N LYS A 161 0.17 12.13 -16.33
CA LYS A 161 -0.88 12.32 -17.37
C LYS A 161 -0.35 12.15 -18.77
N LYS A 162 0.86 12.61 -19.04
CA LYS A 162 1.44 12.62 -20.39
C LYS A 162 2.13 11.30 -20.75
N GLU A 163 2.87 10.72 -19.80
CA GLU A 163 3.89 9.73 -20.11
C GLU A 163 3.67 8.35 -19.46
N ASN A 164 2.70 8.23 -18.53
CA ASN A 164 2.49 6.94 -17.87
C ASN A 164 2.02 5.88 -18.87
N ILE A 165 2.78 4.77 -18.91
CA ILE A 165 2.57 3.69 -19.89
C ILE A 165 1.27 2.90 -19.67
N HIS A 166 0.68 2.96 -18.47
CA HIS A 166 -0.56 2.25 -18.14
C HIS A 166 -1.78 3.18 -18.10
N ILE A 167 -1.60 4.48 -17.81
CA ILE A 167 -2.73 5.36 -17.45
C ILE A 167 -2.46 6.84 -17.83
N ASN A 168 -1.96 7.09 -19.01
CA ASN A 168 -1.95 8.47 -19.55
C ASN A 168 -3.38 8.91 -19.94
N THR A 169 -3.52 10.19 -20.33
CA THR A 169 -4.84 10.80 -20.64
C THR A 169 -5.61 10.15 -21.79
N SER A 170 -4.97 9.30 -22.59
CA SER A 170 -5.63 8.60 -23.71
C SER A 170 -6.17 7.22 -23.34
N VAL A 171 -5.86 6.71 -22.15
CA VAL A 171 -6.23 5.36 -21.70
C VAL A 171 -7.56 5.39 -20.97
N SER A 172 -8.55 4.68 -21.50
CA SER A 172 -9.86 4.50 -20.85
C SER A 172 -9.78 3.52 -19.66
N GLU A 173 -10.83 3.52 -18.83
CA GLU A 173 -10.93 2.60 -17.69
C GLU A 173 -10.86 1.13 -18.13
N ASP A 174 -11.58 0.75 -19.18
CA ASP A 174 -11.60 -0.65 -19.65
C ASP A 174 -10.25 -1.07 -20.27
N GLU A 175 -9.58 -0.18 -20.99
CA GLU A 175 -8.23 -0.43 -21.49
C GLU A 175 -7.23 -0.60 -20.34
N PHE A 176 -7.30 0.26 -19.33
CA PHE A 176 -6.45 0.13 -18.14
C PHE A 176 -6.67 -1.21 -17.44
N VAL A 177 -7.94 -1.58 -17.20
CA VAL A 177 -8.28 -2.86 -16.54
C VAL A 177 -7.66 -4.01 -17.32
N LYS A 178 -7.83 -4.02 -18.66
CA LYS A 178 -7.24 -5.05 -19.50
C LYS A 178 -5.71 -5.09 -19.41
N ILE A 179 -5.04 -3.94 -19.51
CA ILE A 179 -3.57 -3.83 -19.38
C ILE A 179 -3.12 -4.38 -18.02
N ARG A 180 -3.83 -4.01 -16.94
CA ARG A 180 -3.46 -4.38 -15.59
C ARG A 180 -3.66 -5.88 -15.34
N GLU A 181 -4.82 -6.43 -15.69
CA GLU A 181 -5.11 -7.86 -15.54
C GLU A 181 -4.18 -8.73 -16.39
N ASP A 182 -3.89 -8.34 -17.62
CA ASP A 182 -2.97 -9.08 -18.50
C ASP A 182 -1.52 -9.03 -17.95
N ARG A 183 -1.11 -7.90 -17.39
CA ARG A 183 0.20 -7.76 -16.74
C ARG A 183 0.27 -8.58 -15.46
N ASP A 184 -0.75 -8.55 -14.62
CA ASP A 184 -0.77 -9.23 -13.32
C ASP A 184 -0.63 -10.75 -13.49
N LYS A 185 -1.27 -11.35 -14.49
CA LYS A 185 -1.12 -12.78 -14.83
C LYS A 185 0.33 -13.21 -15.09
N THR A 186 1.22 -12.27 -15.42
CA THR A 186 2.64 -12.54 -15.71
C THR A 186 3.55 -12.35 -14.49
N LEU A 187 3.03 -11.82 -13.38
CA LEU A 187 3.82 -11.48 -12.21
C LEU A 187 3.91 -12.68 -11.23
N ASN A 188 5.10 -12.86 -10.71
CA ASN A 188 5.29 -13.81 -9.62
C ASN A 188 4.77 -13.25 -8.29
N MET A 189 4.45 -14.13 -7.37
CA MET A 189 4.17 -13.78 -5.98
C MET A 189 5.39 -13.08 -5.35
N PRO A 190 5.19 -11.98 -4.58
CA PRO A 190 6.29 -11.34 -3.86
C PRO A 190 7.00 -12.32 -2.93
N LYS A 191 8.34 -12.28 -2.92
CA LYS A 191 9.16 -13.24 -2.16
C LYS A 191 8.87 -13.26 -0.67
N LEU A 192 8.52 -12.12 -0.10
CA LEU A 192 8.30 -11.96 1.34
C LEU A 192 6.83 -11.87 1.73
N ILE A 193 5.87 -12.14 0.84
CA ILE A 193 4.44 -11.98 1.12
C ILE A 193 4.01 -12.74 2.39
N ILE A 194 4.53 -13.94 2.59
CA ILE A 194 4.14 -14.80 3.73
C ILE A 194 4.53 -14.17 5.08
N PRO A 195 5.78 -13.78 5.34
CA PRO A 195 6.13 -13.11 6.59
C PRO A 195 5.59 -11.67 6.64
N SER A 196 5.66 -10.92 5.54
CA SER A 196 5.32 -9.49 5.54
C SER A 196 3.87 -9.24 5.92
N ILE A 197 2.92 -9.95 5.30
CA ILE A 197 1.51 -9.76 5.62
C ILE A 197 1.23 -10.07 7.09
N GLN A 198 1.77 -11.18 7.62
CA GLN A 198 1.51 -11.59 9.01
C GLN A 198 2.08 -10.62 10.04
N VAL A 199 3.20 -9.99 9.73
CA VAL A 199 3.84 -8.98 10.57
C VAL A 199 3.17 -7.62 10.38
N ASN A 200 2.98 -7.18 9.14
CA ASN A 200 2.52 -5.84 8.83
C ASN A 200 1.04 -5.61 9.19
N MET A 201 0.18 -6.64 9.11
CA MET A 201 -1.20 -6.53 9.61
C MET A 201 -1.28 -6.38 11.14
N ARG A 202 -0.14 -6.50 11.84
CA ARG A 202 0.05 -6.27 13.28
C ARG A 202 0.92 -5.04 13.55
N ALA A 203 0.84 -4.03 12.69
CA ALA A 203 1.64 -2.81 12.79
C ALA A 203 3.15 -3.07 12.85
N GLY A 204 3.63 -4.10 12.13
CA GLY A 204 5.05 -4.47 12.09
C GLY A 204 5.52 -5.34 13.26
N ASN A 205 4.62 -5.78 14.15
CA ASN A 205 4.95 -6.67 15.25
C ASN A 205 4.85 -8.15 14.85
N LEU A 206 5.71 -8.97 15.44
CA LEU A 206 5.65 -10.42 15.25
C LEU A 206 4.32 -10.98 15.80
N PRO A 207 3.84 -12.13 15.25
CA PRO A 207 2.77 -12.87 15.89
C PRO A 207 3.09 -13.22 17.35
N PRO A 208 2.06 -13.41 18.22
CA PRO A 208 2.31 -13.86 19.58
C PRO A 208 2.92 -15.27 19.60
N PRO A 209 3.64 -15.64 20.69
CA PRO A 209 4.09 -17.01 20.85
C PRO A 209 2.91 -17.97 20.96
N GLU A 210 3.08 -19.20 20.46
CA GLU A 210 2.14 -20.28 20.61
C GLU A 210 2.35 -21.03 21.94
N ASP A 211 1.56 -22.07 22.21
CA ASP A 211 1.54 -22.81 23.48
C ASP A 211 2.92 -23.30 23.96
N ASN A 212 3.84 -23.54 23.04
CA ASN A 212 5.22 -23.94 23.35
C ASN A 212 6.17 -22.75 23.61
N GLY A 213 5.65 -21.52 23.62
CA GLY A 213 6.43 -20.29 23.82
C GLY A 213 7.21 -19.80 22.60
N SER A 214 7.09 -20.47 21.45
CA SER A 214 7.79 -20.08 20.22
C SER A 214 6.89 -19.24 19.31
N VAL A 215 7.50 -18.29 18.60
CA VAL A 215 6.83 -17.44 17.59
C VAL A 215 6.96 -18.08 16.22
N TYR A 216 5.87 -18.14 15.47
CA TYR A 216 5.84 -18.77 14.15
C TYR A 216 5.30 -17.84 13.08
N ILE A 217 5.83 -18.01 11.86
CA ILE A 217 5.22 -17.53 10.62
C ILE A 217 4.53 -18.72 9.97
N LYS A 218 3.23 -18.64 9.77
CA LYS A 218 2.41 -19.74 9.23
C LYS A 218 2.46 -19.75 7.70
N VAL A 219 2.55 -20.97 7.13
CA VAL A 219 2.52 -21.18 5.69
C VAL A 219 1.29 -22.01 5.32
N PRO A 220 0.28 -21.44 4.65
CA PRO A 220 -0.94 -22.16 4.28
C PRO A 220 -0.69 -23.04 3.03
N ILE A 221 -0.05 -24.18 3.18
CA ILE A 221 0.44 -25.05 2.08
C ILE A 221 -0.62 -25.33 1.02
N ASN A 222 -1.86 -25.64 1.46
CA ASN A 222 -2.97 -25.98 0.56
C ASN A 222 -3.71 -24.73 0.00
N ASN A 223 -3.39 -23.54 0.45
CA ASN A 223 -4.04 -22.27 0.08
C ASN A 223 -3.07 -21.20 -0.41
N ILE A 224 -1.79 -21.55 -0.63
CA ILE A 224 -0.75 -20.58 -0.99
C ILE A 224 -1.07 -19.81 -2.29
N LYS A 225 -1.74 -20.48 -3.24
CA LYS A 225 -2.19 -19.87 -4.51
C LYS A 225 -3.28 -18.80 -4.36
N LYS A 226 -3.87 -18.67 -3.18
CA LYS A 226 -4.88 -17.64 -2.87
C LYS A 226 -4.28 -16.36 -2.31
N LEU A 227 -2.95 -16.25 -2.26
CA LEU A 227 -2.24 -15.05 -1.80
C LEU A 227 -2.04 -14.03 -2.92
N VAL A 228 -2.21 -14.45 -4.15
CA VAL A 228 -2.21 -13.64 -5.38
C VAL A 228 -3.16 -14.24 -6.39
#